data_18a2543e1d0fa309a4000f6052c3650d
#
_entry.id   18a2543e1d0fa309a4000f6052c3650d
#
_cell.length_a   1.000
_cell.length_b   1.000
_cell.length_c   1.000
_cell.angle_alpha   90.00
_cell.angle_beta   90.00
_cell.angle_gamma   90.00
#
_symmetry.space_group_name_H-M   'P 1'
#
loop_
_entity.id
_entity.type
_entity.pdbx_description
1 polymer ?
#
loop_
_entity_poly.entity_id
_entity_poly.type
_entity_poly.pdbx_seq_one_letter_code
_entity_poly.pdbx_strand_id
1 'polypeptide(L)'
;MRTTALIEKGKDGQYTIYTPDMQSTIIGTGDTVPEARADFENTMKEVLETYEETGEPIPEELKNITFEYKYDLPSFLHCYNYLNMTKLADRAGINPSLMRQYKRGQYVSEKQASKIQEAVHKIGRELLAMRLV
;
A
#
# COMPACT_ATOMS: atom_id res chain seq x y z
N MET A 1 18.42 -3.79 2.98
CA MET A 1 17.86 -3.17 1.76
C MET A 1 16.38 -2.88 1.96
N ARG A 2 15.94 -1.73 1.53
CA ARG A 2 14.52 -1.34 1.63
C ARG A 2 13.84 -1.51 0.27
N THR A 3 12.70 -2.20 0.24
CA THR A 3 11.95 -2.41 -0.99
C THR A 3 10.47 -2.11 -0.80
N THR A 4 9.78 -1.84 -1.90
CA THR A 4 8.35 -1.56 -1.89
C THR A 4 7.56 -2.85 -1.73
N ALA A 5 6.60 -2.84 -0.81
CA ALA A 5 5.53 -3.83 -0.74
C ALA A 5 4.25 -3.12 -1.19
N LEU A 6 3.80 -3.41 -2.40
CA LEU A 6 2.66 -2.72 -3.02
C LEU A 6 1.35 -3.39 -2.65
N ILE A 7 0.41 -2.58 -2.17
CA ILE A 7 -0.92 -3.03 -1.73
C ILE A 7 -1.92 -2.69 -2.83
N GLU A 8 -2.55 -3.72 -3.38
CA GLU A 8 -3.56 -3.57 -4.42
C GLU A 8 -4.85 -4.31 -4.06
N LYS A 9 -5.98 -3.71 -4.40
CA LYS A 9 -7.28 -4.38 -4.31
C LYS A 9 -7.62 -5.00 -5.64
N GLY A 10 -7.83 -6.31 -5.66
CA GLY A 10 -8.23 -7.04 -6.86
C GLY A 10 -9.70 -6.86 -7.21
N LYS A 11 -10.07 -7.28 -8.41
CA LYS A 11 -11.46 -7.23 -8.90
C LYS A 11 -12.40 -8.13 -8.08
N ASP A 12 -11.85 -9.19 -7.47
CA ASP A 12 -12.57 -10.10 -6.59
C ASP A 12 -12.81 -9.54 -5.18
N GLY A 13 -12.32 -8.32 -4.91
CA GLY A 13 -12.40 -7.67 -3.60
C GLY A 13 -11.31 -8.05 -2.63
N GLN A 14 -10.45 -9.00 -2.97
CA GLN A 14 -9.30 -9.36 -2.14
C GLN A 14 -8.17 -8.36 -2.29
N TYR A 15 -7.40 -8.21 -1.22
CA TYR A 15 -6.17 -7.42 -1.24
C TYR A 15 -4.97 -8.32 -1.47
N THR A 16 -4.04 -7.84 -2.28
CA THR A 16 -2.76 -8.51 -2.55
C THR A 16 -1.64 -7.55 -2.18
N ILE A 17 -0.64 -8.04 -1.47
CA ILE A 17 0.59 -7.31 -1.18
C ILE A 17 1.73 -8.07 -1.83
N TYR A 18 2.53 -7.38 -2.62
CA TYR A 18 3.64 -8.04 -3.31
C TYR A 18 4.81 -7.08 -3.52
N THR A 19 5.96 -7.65 -3.86
CA THR A 19 7.21 -6.90 -4.07
C THR A 19 7.48 -6.77 -5.56
N PRO A 20 7.10 -5.63 -6.19
CA PRO A 20 7.24 -5.48 -7.65
C PRO A 20 8.69 -5.35 -8.13
N ASP A 21 9.59 -4.91 -7.25
CA ASP A 21 10.98 -4.61 -7.62
C ASP A 21 11.96 -5.74 -7.29
N MET A 22 11.48 -6.86 -6.75
CA MET A 22 12.33 -7.99 -6.40
C MET A 22 12.34 -9.03 -7.51
N GLN A 23 13.48 -9.67 -7.69
CA GLN A 23 13.65 -10.76 -8.65
C GLN A 23 12.79 -11.97 -8.26
N SER A 24 12.76 -12.28 -6.96
CA SER A 24 11.87 -13.30 -6.40
C SER A 24 10.71 -12.59 -5.69
N THR A 25 9.54 -12.58 -6.30
CA THR A 25 8.37 -11.89 -5.78
C THR A 25 7.84 -12.56 -4.51
N ILE A 26 7.65 -11.77 -3.45
CA ILE A 26 6.96 -12.19 -2.23
C ILE A 26 5.52 -11.71 -2.37
N ILE A 27 4.56 -12.58 -2.05
CA ILE A 27 3.12 -12.27 -2.20
C ILE A 27 2.35 -12.69 -0.96
N GLY A 28 1.42 -11.86 -0.54
CA GLY A 28 0.43 -12.18 0.48
C GLY A 28 -0.95 -11.71 0.04
N THR A 29 -1.99 -12.42 0.45
CA THR A 29 -3.38 -12.10 0.10
C THR A 29 -4.28 -12.17 1.32
N GLY A 30 -5.41 -11.47 1.26
CA GLY A 30 -6.41 -11.50 2.32
C GLY A 30 -7.65 -10.68 1.95
N ASP A 31 -8.70 -10.86 2.72
CA ASP A 31 -9.95 -10.11 2.53
C ASP A 31 -9.84 -8.67 3.03
N THR A 32 -8.87 -8.43 3.90
CA THR A 32 -8.56 -7.10 4.44
C THR A 32 -7.06 -6.83 4.29
N VAL A 33 -6.68 -5.57 4.39
CA VAL A 33 -5.24 -5.21 4.35
C VAL A 33 -4.46 -5.82 5.51
N PRO A 34 -4.96 -5.80 6.78
CA PRO A 34 -4.26 -6.48 7.86
C PRO A 34 -4.06 -7.98 7.63
N GLU A 35 -5.05 -8.67 7.07
CA GLU A 35 -4.94 -10.10 6.73
C GLU A 35 -3.91 -10.33 5.62
N ALA A 36 -3.96 -9.53 4.56
CA ALA A 36 -3.00 -9.60 3.47
C ALA A 36 -1.57 -9.36 3.97
N ARG A 37 -1.41 -8.40 4.88
CA ARG A 37 -0.11 -8.08 5.47
C ARG A 37 0.42 -9.22 6.33
N ALA A 38 -0.43 -9.83 7.14
CA ALA A 38 -0.05 -10.99 7.96
C ALA A 38 0.40 -12.15 7.07
N ASP A 39 -0.34 -12.42 6.00
CA ASP A 39 0.01 -13.46 5.03
C ASP A 39 1.33 -13.15 4.32
N PHE A 40 1.53 -11.91 3.90
CA PHE A 40 2.77 -11.45 3.27
C PHE A 40 3.99 -11.64 4.20
N GLU A 41 3.87 -11.21 5.45
CA GLU A 41 4.94 -11.33 6.44
C GLU A 41 5.24 -12.80 6.76
N ASN A 42 4.20 -13.63 6.81
CA ASN A 42 4.36 -15.07 7.00
C ASN A 42 5.06 -15.74 5.81
N THR A 43 4.71 -15.35 4.58
CA THR A 43 5.38 -15.85 3.38
C THR A 43 6.86 -15.52 3.40
N MET A 44 7.22 -14.30 3.78
CA MET A 44 8.61 -13.89 3.91
C MET A 44 9.35 -14.74 4.93
N LYS A 45 8.71 -15.00 6.06
CA LYS A 45 9.28 -15.84 7.12
C LYS A 45 9.52 -17.26 6.61
N GLU A 46 8.56 -17.84 5.90
CA GLU A 46 8.69 -19.18 5.33
C GLU A 46 9.82 -19.27 4.29
N VAL A 47 9.97 -18.24 3.46
CA VAL A 47 11.06 -18.17 2.49
C VAL A 47 12.42 -18.21 3.19
N LEU A 48 12.60 -17.41 4.22
CA LEU A 48 13.86 -17.39 5.00
C LEU A 48 14.11 -18.73 5.72
N GLU A 49 13.07 -19.33 6.29
CA GLU A 49 13.17 -20.63 6.94
C GLU A 49 13.60 -21.73 5.96
N THR A 50 13.10 -21.68 4.72
CA THR A 50 13.48 -22.62 3.69
C THR A 50 14.99 -22.57 3.40
N TYR A 51 15.55 -21.37 3.28
CA TYR A 51 16.99 -21.21 3.09
C TYR A 51 17.78 -21.74 4.29
N GLU A 52 17.30 -21.50 5.49
CA GLU A 52 17.94 -22.03 6.70
C GLU A 52 17.94 -23.55 6.74
N GLU A 53 16.81 -24.19 6.42
CA GLU A 53 16.65 -25.65 6.41
C GLU A 53 17.51 -26.34 5.35
N THR A 54 17.60 -25.74 4.16
CA THR A 54 18.38 -26.33 3.05
C THR A 54 19.87 -26.03 3.15
N GLY A 55 20.26 -25.07 3.98
CA GLY A 55 21.64 -24.62 4.10
C GLY A 55 22.14 -23.81 2.91
N GLU A 56 21.25 -23.45 1.97
CA GLU A 56 21.61 -22.62 0.84
C GLU A 56 21.86 -21.18 1.30
N PRO A 57 22.78 -20.45 0.65
CA PRO A 57 23.03 -19.06 1.00
C PRO A 57 21.83 -18.18 0.67
N ILE A 58 21.47 -17.29 1.59
CA ILE A 58 20.38 -16.34 1.40
C ILE A 58 20.77 -15.36 0.29
N PRO A 59 19.92 -15.16 -0.76
CA PRO A 59 20.18 -14.16 -1.78
C PRO A 59 20.37 -12.76 -1.17
N GLU A 60 21.24 -11.96 -1.80
CA GLU A 60 21.53 -10.61 -1.32
C GLU A 60 20.28 -9.74 -1.18
N GLU A 61 19.32 -9.87 -2.10
CA GLU A 61 18.09 -9.09 -2.05
C GLU A 61 17.22 -9.40 -0.84
N LEU A 62 17.40 -10.56 -0.20
CA LEU A 62 16.65 -10.97 0.98
C LEU A 62 17.36 -10.65 2.30
N LYS A 63 18.64 -10.28 2.24
CA LYS A 63 19.42 -9.98 3.44
C LYS A 63 19.03 -8.64 4.04
N ASN A 64 18.68 -8.64 5.34
CA ASN A 64 18.32 -7.44 6.09
C ASN A 64 17.23 -6.61 5.37
N ILE A 65 16.30 -7.31 4.71
CA ILE A 65 15.24 -6.66 3.95
C ILE A 65 14.23 -6.00 4.88
N THR A 66 13.85 -4.78 4.53
CA THR A 66 12.75 -4.06 5.15
C THR A 66 11.78 -3.62 4.07
N PHE A 67 10.50 -3.50 4.42
CA PHE A 67 9.46 -3.17 3.46
C PHE A 67 8.88 -1.79 3.72
N GLU A 68 8.67 -1.05 2.63
CA GLU A 68 7.88 0.17 2.65
C GLU A 68 6.54 -0.15 1.99
N TYR A 69 5.46 -0.14 2.77
CA TYR A 69 4.13 -0.45 2.27
C TYR A 69 3.56 0.75 1.55
N LYS A 70 3.16 0.57 0.30
CA LYS A 70 2.58 1.61 -0.54
C LYS A 70 1.29 1.11 -1.17
N TYR A 71 0.34 2.01 -1.36
CA TYR A 71 -0.90 1.73 -2.10
C TYR A 71 -0.79 2.29 -3.50
N ASP A 72 -1.35 1.58 -4.49
CA ASP A 72 -1.77 2.28 -5.69
C ASP A 72 -2.98 3.15 -5.33
N LEU A 73 -3.16 4.27 -6.02
CA LEU A 73 -4.17 5.25 -5.62
C LEU A 73 -5.61 4.71 -5.66
N PRO A 74 -6.04 3.99 -6.72
CA PRO A 74 -7.39 3.40 -6.70
C PRO A 74 -7.64 2.51 -5.49
N SER A 75 -6.69 1.65 -5.13
CA SER A 75 -6.80 0.74 -3.98
C SER A 75 -6.88 1.51 -2.66
N PHE A 76 -6.08 2.58 -2.51
CA PHE A 76 -6.16 3.45 -1.35
C PHE A 76 -7.55 4.06 -1.21
N LEU A 77 -8.10 4.62 -2.30
CA LEU A 77 -9.42 5.25 -2.28
C LEU A 77 -10.56 4.26 -2.00
N HIS A 78 -10.41 3.01 -2.43
CA HIS A 78 -11.36 1.96 -2.10
C HIS A 78 -11.22 1.48 -0.66
N CYS A 79 -10.00 1.33 -0.17
CA CYS A 79 -9.74 0.88 1.20
C CYS A 79 -10.23 1.89 2.23
N TYR A 80 -9.98 3.17 2.01
CA TYR A 80 -10.35 4.26 2.91
C TYR A 80 -11.60 4.99 2.40
N ASN A 81 -12.62 4.24 2.06
CA ASN A 81 -13.85 4.73 1.44
C ASN A 81 -14.72 5.62 2.35
N TYR A 82 -14.39 5.70 3.64
CA TYR A 82 -15.05 6.64 4.54
C TYR A 82 -14.56 8.09 4.37
N LEU A 83 -13.47 8.31 3.63
CA LEU A 83 -13.02 9.66 3.29
C LEU A 83 -13.92 10.22 2.19
N ASN A 84 -14.45 11.42 2.42
CA ASN A 84 -15.23 12.10 1.41
C ASN A 84 -14.34 12.52 0.25
N MET A 85 -14.57 11.95 -0.92
CA MET A 85 -13.69 12.12 -2.08
C MET A 85 -13.65 13.56 -2.59
N THR A 86 -14.79 14.24 -2.62
CA THR A 86 -14.86 15.65 -3.04
C THR A 86 -14.07 16.54 -2.08
N LYS A 87 -14.24 16.31 -0.78
CA LYS A 87 -13.52 17.09 0.25
C LYS A 87 -12.03 16.82 0.21
N LEU A 88 -11.64 15.56 0.00
CA LEU A 88 -10.24 15.19 -0.14
C LEU A 88 -9.62 15.87 -1.37
N ALA A 89 -10.32 15.85 -2.49
CA ALA A 89 -9.87 16.52 -3.71
C ALA A 89 -9.66 18.02 -3.48
N ASP A 90 -10.61 18.69 -2.82
CA ASP A 90 -10.49 20.11 -2.48
C ASP A 90 -9.25 20.38 -1.64
N ARG A 91 -9.01 19.56 -0.62
CA ARG A 91 -7.84 19.69 0.25
C ARG A 91 -6.52 19.43 -0.47
N ALA A 92 -6.53 18.55 -1.45
CA ALA A 92 -5.34 18.22 -2.25
C ALA A 92 -5.12 19.22 -3.41
N GLY A 93 -6.07 20.12 -3.66
CA GLY A 93 -6.00 21.04 -4.79
C GLY A 93 -6.21 20.33 -6.13
N ILE A 94 -7.05 19.30 -6.16
CA ILE A 94 -7.34 18.50 -7.34
C ILE A 94 -8.83 18.62 -7.66
N ASN A 95 -9.14 18.74 -8.96
CA ASN A 95 -10.51 18.77 -9.41
C ASN A 95 -11.23 17.48 -8.99
N PRO A 96 -12.42 17.55 -8.36
CA PRO A 96 -13.16 16.37 -7.92
C PRO A 96 -13.47 15.37 -9.04
N SER A 97 -13.74 15.84 -10.27
CA SER A 97 -13.94 14.95 -11.42
C SER A 97 -12.70 14.15 -11.75
N LEU A 98 -11.54 14.78 -11.67
CA LEU A 98 -10.25 14.11 -11.89
C LEU A 98 -9.99 13.08 -10.80
N MET A 99 -10.30 13.41 -9.54
CA MET A 99 -10.16 12.45 -8.44
C MET A 99 -11.00 11.20 -8.67
N ARG A 100 -12.23 11.35 -9.16
CA ARG A 100 -13.09 10.21 -9.50
C ARG A 100 -12.50 9.37 -10.64
N GLN A 101 -11.84 10.01 -11.61
CA GLN A 101 -11.14 9.30 -12.69
C GLN A 101 -9.95 8.50 -12.13
N TYR A 102 -9.22 9.05 -11.19
CA TYR A 102 -8.14 8.33 -10.50
C TYR A 102 -8.67 7.10 -9.78
N LYS A 103 -9.80 7.22 -9.10
CA LYS A 103 -10.43 6.07 -8.43
C LYS A 103 -10.79 4.96 -9.41
N ARG A 104 -11.12 5.30 -10.65
CA ARG A 104 -11.42 4.32 -11.71
C ARG A 104 -10.18 3.74 -12.38
N GLY A 105 -9.00 4.19 -12.01
CA GLY A 105 -7.75 3.65 -12.51
C GLY A 105 -7.01 4.51 -13.53
N GLN A 106 -7.44 5.75 -13.76
CA GLN A 106 -6.70 6.66 -14.64
C GLN A 106 -5.31 6.92 -14.06
N TYR A 107 -4.31 7.02 -14.93
CA TYR A 107 -2.94 7.31 -14.54
C TYR A 107 -2.86 8.61 -13.72
N VAL A 108 -2.09 8.56 -12.64
CA VAL A 108 -1.80 9.70 -11.79
C VAL A 108 -0.30 9.98 -11.81
N SER A 109 0.08 11.24 -12.05
CA SER A 109 1.49 11.65 -12.01
C SER A 109 2.03 11.63 -10.56
N GLU A 110 3.34 11.53 -10.40
CA GLU A 110 3.98 11.62 -9.10
C GLU A 110 3.63 12.92 -8.37
N LYS A 111 3.58 14.03 -9.12
CA LYS A 111 3.22 15.34 -8.56
C LYS A 111 1.81 15.34 -7.97
N GLN A 112 0.85 14.78 -8.70
CA GLN A 112 -0.55 14.70 -8.23
C GLN A 112 -0.70 13.72 -7.08
N ALA A 113 -0.04 12.57 -7.15
CA ALA A 113 -0.02 11.58 -6.07
C ALA A 113 0.55 12.20 -4.78
N SER A 114 1.62 12.98 -4.89
CA SER A 114 2.21 13.67 -3.73
C SER A 114 1.25 14.67 -3.11
N LYS A 115 0.50 15.42 -3.91
CA LYS A 115 -0.52 16.35 -3.39
C LYS A 115 -1.59 15.61 -2.59
N ILE A 116 -2.04 14.48 -3.09
CA ILE A 116 -3.05 13.66 -2.43
C ILE A 116 -2.48 13.10 -1.11
N GLN A 117 -1.27 12.56 -1.16
CA GLN A 117 -0.60 12.02 0.02
C GLN A 117 -0.41 13.07 1.12
N GLU A 118 0.03 14.28 0.76
CA GLU A 118 0.18 15.37 1.71
C GLU A 118 -1.15 15.75 2.36
N ALA A 119 -2.24 15.81 1.58
CA ALA A 119 -3.57 16.11 2.09
C ALA A 119 -4.02 15.01 3.07
N VAL A 120 -3.81 13.74 2.73
CA VAL A 120 -4.15 12.60 3.59
C VAL A 120 -3.36 12.66 4.89
N HIS A 121 -2.06 12.89 4.83
CA HIS A 121 -1.21 12.99 6.01
C HIS A 121 -1.62 14.15 6.92
N LYS A 122 -1.98 15.29 6.35
CA LYS A 122 -2.48 16.44 7.11
C LYS A 122 -3.77 16.11 7.84
N ILE A 123 -4.71 15.44 7.16
CA ILE A 123 -5.94 14.95 7.78
C ILE A 123 -5.60 13.99 8.93
N GLY A 124 -4.66 13.08 8.73
CA GLY A 124 -4.21 12.16 9.77
C GLY A 124 -3.69 12.88 11.01
N ARG A 125 -2.87 13.90 10.83
CA ARG A 125 -2.37 14.71 11.95
C ARG A 125 -3.49 15.44 12.68
N GLU A 126 -4.46 15.98 11.95
CA GLU A 126 -5.62 16.65 12.54
C GLU A 126 -6.46 15.67 13.37
N LEU A 127 -6.69 14.47 12.85
CA LEU A 127 -7.46 13.45 13.56
C LEU A 127 -6.75 12.96 14.84
N LEU A 128 -5.41 12.81 14.78
CA LEU A 128 -4.63 12.45 15.95
C LEU A 128 -4.69 13.47 17.06
N ALA A 129 -4.79 14.75 16.71
CA ALA A 129 -4.85 15.86 17.67
C ALA A 129 -6.24 16.10 18.24
N MET A 130 -7.27 15.53 17.60
CA MET A 130 -8.67 15.76 17.96
C MET A 130 -9.02 15.11 19.30
N ARG A 131 -9.84 15.80 20.09
CA ARG A 131 -10.41 15.28 21.33
C ARG A 131 -11.91 15.55 21.35
N LEU A 132 -12.65 14.59 21.86
CA LEU A 132 -14.10 14.77 22.06
C LEU A 132 -14.40 15.12 23.51
N VAL A 133 -15.48 15.89 23.69
CA VAL A 133 -15.98 16.28 25.03
C VAL A 133 -16.75 15.12 25.67
#